data_33ac91f9a935321ac5fcd56a2fd43273
#
_entry.id   33ac91f9a935321ac5fcd56a2fd43273
#
_cell.length_a   1.000
_cell.length_b   1.000
_cell.length_c   1.000
_cell.angle_alpha   90.00
_cell.angle_beta   90.00
_cell.angle_gamma   90.00
#
_symmetry.space_group_name_H-M   'P 1'
#
loop_
_entity.id
_entity.type
_entity.pdbx_description
1 polymer ?
#
loop_
_entity_poly.entity_id
_entity_poly.type
_entity_poly.pdbx_seq_one_letter_code
_entity_poly.pdbx_strand_id
1 'polypeptide(L)'
;VSTYDVLLFKKENLEDIQYGTIQSASVDAPFNLFKYFVVNPSFNYNERWYFKQEDRYFLGDTIQVGEDKVYQATASDFKNGFFGVRDFNFNTNVSTTVTGIYNFKSKRLKAIRHVIKPTVSYTFRPDFSKDSWNYFDTYVNEDSQTEVQYNRYAFLNNLYGTPGQGLQNLLSLNIRNNFDMKILNRKDTVESMKKVPLIEQFNLQTGYDFTADSLKIRPLAISAQSSLFNKLLTWNLGVNLDPYALNNKRQKIDQTYWNSNKRLLRFDNASLAVQMNFKGKDKSGDESTINYGTVNEREYIANNPMMFYDFNIPWSLSMGYNLNITKGIVGNIDSTIVSTNVLTLSGHINITPKWQINASTGYDIKNKDLTLTNIRVERDLHCWVLAFNWTAYPLTRQTYAIDLHVKSAILQELKLSRKQPPGTGSTVF
;
A
#
# COMPACT_ATOMS: atom_id res chain seq x y z
N VAL A 1 -4.68 20.99 -10.96
CA VAL A 1 -5.21 21.92 -11.98
C VAL A 1 -4.12 22.10 -13.01
N SER A 2 -4.34 21.59 -14.23
CA SER A 2 -3.37 21.75 -15.30
C SER A 2 -3.28 23.23 -15.67
N THR A 3 -2.10 23.69 -16.05
CA THR A 3 -1.84 25.10 -16.46
C THR A 3 -2.72 25.55 -17.63
N TYR A 4 -3.37 24.61 -18.34
CA TYR A 4 -4.25 24.88 -19.47
C TYR A 4 -5.68 25.28 -19.05
N ASP A 5 -6.16 24.83 -17.90
CA ASP A 5 -7.52 25.17 -17.41
C ASP A 5 -7.61 26.61 -16.89
N VAL A 6 -6.47 27.21 -16.53
CA VAL A 6 -6.39 28.59 -16.03
C VAL A 6 -6.58 29.64 -17.16
N LEU A 7 -6.35 29.27 -18.41
CA LEU A 7 -6.40 30.20 -19.56
C LEU A 7 -7.78 30.32 -20.23
N LEU A 8 -8.74 29.50 -19.83
CA LEU A 8 -10.10 29.53 -20.38
C LEU A 8 -11.11 30.09 -19.35
N PHE A 9 -10.89 31.30 -18.87
CA PHE A 9 -11.87 32.04 -18.07
C PHE A 9 -13.08 32.48 -18.94
N LYS A 10 -13.96 31.53 -19.28
CA LYS A 10 -15.33 31.86 -19.66
C LYS A 10 -16.15 32.09 -18.40
N LYS A 11 -17.12 33.02 -18.45
CA LYS A 11 -18.02 33.32 -17.32
C LYS A 11 -18.71 32.06 -16.76
N GLU A 12 -19.00 31.09 -17.59
CA GLU A 12 -19.56 29.77 -17.26
C GLU A 12 -18.62 28.90 -16.41
N ASN A 13 -17.29 29.04 -16.57
CA ASN A 13 -16.31 28.27 -15.80
C ASN A 13 -16.02 28.89 -14.43
N LEU A 14 -16.40 30.16 -14.18
CA LEU A 14 -16.22 30.82 -12.89
C LEU A 14 -17.23 30.32 -11.85
N GLU A 15 -18.39 29.85 -12.27
CA GLU A 15 -19.42 29.29 -11.38
C GLU A 15 -19.03 27.90 -10.86
N ASP A 16 -18.17 27.19 -11.59
CA ASP A 16 -17.68 25.86 -11.23
C ASP A 16 -16.36 25.88 -10.43
N ILE A 17 -15.79 27.06 -10.19
CA ILE A 17 -14.57 27.18 -9.41
C ILE A 17 -14.85 26.76 -7.95
N GLN A 18 -14.19 25.69 -7.54
CA GLN A 18 -14.18 25.23 -6.16
C GLN A 18 -13.08 25.96 -5.40
N TYR A 19 -13.45 26.68 -4.36
CA TYR A 19 -12.52 27.40 -3.51
C TYR A 19 -12.87 27.25 -2.04
N GLY A 20 -11.85 27.34 -1.22
CA GLY A 20 -11.97 27.18 0.22
C GLY A 20 -10.62 27.37 0.87
N THR A 21 -10.56 27.22 2.17
CA THR A 21 -9.29 27.20 2.91
C THR A 21 -9.36 26.16 4.02
N ILE A 22 -8.22 25.57 4.35
CA ILE A 22 -8.08 24.67 5.49
C ILE A 22 -7.05 25.23 6.46
N GLN A 23 -7.40 25.16 7.73
CA GLN A 23 -6.52 25.48 8.85
C GLN A 23 -6.39 24.22 9.70
N SER A 24 -5.16 23.81 9.97
CA SER A 24 -4.88 22.62 10.78
C SER A 24 -4.00 23.02 11.95
N ALA A 25 -4.36 22.55 13.12
CA ALA A 25 -3.58 22.71 14.34
C ALA A 25 -3.40 21.35 15.01
N SER A 26 -2.17 21.01 15.37
CA SER A 26 -1.87 19.83 16.17
C SER A 26 -1.14 20.23 17.44
N VAL A 27 -1.53 19.64 18.55
CA VAL A 27 -0.88 19.84 19.85
C VAL A 27 -0.45 18.47 20.35
N ASP A 28 0.85 18.31 20.54
CA ASP A 28 1.47 17.13 21.13
C ASP A 28 2.08 17.51 22.46
N ALA A 29 1.82 16.73 23.51
CA ALA A 29 2.30 17.01 24.86
C ALA A 29 2.99 15.77 25.46
N PRO A 30 4.15 15.34 24.91
CA PRO A 30 4.83 14.15 25.39
C PRO A 30 5.40 14.34 26.80
N PHE A 31 5.23 13.34 27.64
CA PHE A 31 5.83 13.29 28.97
C PHE A 31 6.19 11.87 29.38
N ASN A 32 7.07 11.76 30.37
CA ASN A 32 7.48 10.48 30.92
C ASN A 32 6.72 10.19 32.22
N LEU A 33 6.03 9.06 32.27
CA LEU A 33 5.35 8.57 33.46
C LEU A 33 6.25 7.52 34.14
N PHE A 34 6.48 7.67 35.45
CA PHE A 34 7.33 6.77 36.25
C PHE A 34 8.73 6.49 35.66
N LYS A 35 9.27 7.41 34.85
CA LYS A 35 10.56 7.29 34.13
C LYS A 35 10.64 6.19 33.05
N TYR A 36 9.68 5.28 32.98
CA TYR A 36 9.74 4.11 32.10
C TYR A 36 8.74 4.17 30.95
N PHE A 37 7.67 4.90 31.10
CA PHE A 37 6.64 5.01 30.09
C PHE A 37 6.66 6.38 29.43
N VAL A 38 6.72 6.38 28.12
CA VAL A 38 6.53 7.60 27.32
C VAL A 38 5.06 7.69 26.98
N VAL A 39 4.41 8.73 27.44
CA VAL A 39 3.01 9.04 27.15
C VAL A 39 3.00 10.21 26.19
N ASN A 40 2.36 10.03 25.05
CA ASN A 40 2.27 11.05 24.00
C ASN A 40 0.80 11.31 23.63
N PRO A 41 0.09 12.17 24.39
CA PRO A 41 -1.22 12.65 23.97
C PRO A 41 -1.08 13.64 22.84
N SER A 42 -1.96 13.53 21.85
CA SER A 42 -2.05 14.44 20.71
C SER A 42 -3.50 14.82 20.46
N PHE A 43 -3.71 16.08 20.16
CA PHE A 43 -5.00 16.61 19.74
C PHE A 43 -4.82 17.25 18.37
N ASN A 44 -5.59 16.79 17.40
CA ASN A 44 -5.56 17.33 16.04
C ASN A 44 -6.90 18.00 15.77
N TYR A 45 -6.84 19.19 15.25
CA TYR A 45 -7.98 20.01 14.88
C TYR A 45 -7.82 20.48 13.45
N ASN A 46 -8.88 20.34 12.65
CA ASN A 46 -8.97 20.91 11.31
C ASN A 46 -10.21 21.76 11.20
N GLU A 47 -10.09 22.90 10.58
CA GLU A 47 -11.19 23.76 10.22
C GLU A 47 -11.10 24.10 8.75
N ARG A 48 -12.18 23.79 8.03
CA ARG A 48 -12.32 24.07 6.60
C ARG A 48 -13.34 25.18 6.43
N TRP A 49 -13.00 26.17 5.67
CA TRP A 49 -13.92 27.24 5.31
C TRP A 49 -14.36 27.03 3.88
N TYR A 50 -15.64 26.79 3.71
CA TYR A 50 -16.28 26.65 2.42
C TYR A 50 -17.22 27.81 2.20
N PHE A 51 -17.42 28.19 0.93
CA PHE A 51 -18.28 29.30 0.56
C PHE A 51 -19.49 28.85 -0.25
N LYS A 52 -19.64 27.53 -0.40
CA LYS A 52 -20.75 26.89 -1.10
C LYS A 52 -21.14 25.61 -0.36
N GLN A 53 -22.44 25.35 -0.25
CA GLN A 53 -23.02 24.17 0.35
C GLN A 53 -24.00 23.56 -0.61
N GLU A 54 -24.05 22.21 -0.66
CA GLU A 54 -24.97 21.44 -1.50
C GLU A 54 -26.15 20.94 -0.67
N ASP A 55 -27.37 21.18 -1.16
CA ASP A 55 -28.58 20.56 -0.68
C ASP A 55 -29.12 19.62 -1.78
N ARG A 56 -29.27 18.34 -1.46
CA ARG A 56 -29.75 17.30 -2.39
C ARG A 56 -31.19 16.96 -2.07
N TYR A 57 -31.95 16.69 -3.13
CA TYR A 57 -33.30 16.17 -3.05
C TYR A 57 -33.57 15.12 -4.12
N PHE A 58 -34.56 14.26 -3.87
CA PHE A 58 -34.96 13.24 -4.82
C PHE A 58 -35.78 13.90 -5.94
N LEU A 59 -35.41 13.65 -7.18
CA LEU A 59 -36.10 14.19 -8.35
C LEU A 59 -37.04 13.18 -8.99
N GLY A 60 -36.63 11.89 -9.04
CA GLY A 60 -37.42 10.81 -9.59
C GLY A 60 -37.66 10.90 -11.10
N ASP A 61 -36.92 11.71 -11.82
CA ASP A 61 -37.13 12.05 -13.20
C ASP A 61 -36.16 11.37 -14.15
N THR A 62 -36.52 11.35 -15.44
CA THR A 62 -35.61 10.92 -16.49
C THR A 62 -35.16 12.12 -17.32
N ILE A 63 -33.86 12.23 -17.49
CA ILE A 63 -33.24 13.24 -18.35
C ILE A 63 -32.77 12.60 -19.64
N GLN A 64 -32.79 13.37 -20.73
CA GLN A 64 -32.27 12.94 -22.02
C GLN A 64 -30.80 13.32 -22.12
N VAL A 65 -29.93 12.30 -22.31
CA VAL A 65 -28.51 12.50 -22.54
C VAL A 65 -28.18 11.94 -23.93
N GLY A 66 -28.10 12.82 -24.93
CA GLY A 66 -27.96 12.43 -26.33
C GLY A 66 -29.23 11.73 -26.84
N GLU A 67 -29.07 10.51 -27.36
CA GLU A 67 -30.21 9.69 -27.85
C GLU A 67 -30.81 8.80 -26.73
N ASP A 68 -30.14 8.68 -25.59
CA ASP A 68 -30.55 7.84 -24.47
C ASP A 68 -31.34 8.61 -23.40
N LYS A 69 -32.32 7.96 -22.79
CA LYS A 69 -32.99 8.46 -21.59
C LYS A 69 -32.26 7.88 -20.35
N VAL A 70 -31.73 8.76 -19.53
CA VAL A 70 -31.05 8.40 -18.29
C VAL A 70 -31.91 8.79 -17.10
N TYR A 71 -32.10 7.85 -16.16
CA TYR A 71 -32.83 8.13 -14.92
C TYR A 71 -31.98 9.01 -14.00
N GLN A 72 -32.53 10.16 -13.62
CA GLN A 72 -31.89 11.06 -12.66
C GLN A 72 -32.59 10.95 -11.31
N ALA A 73 -31.96 10.25 -10.39
CA ALA A 73 -32.53 9.99 -9.06
C ALA A 73 -32.46 11.23 -8.14
N THR A 74 -31.50 12.12 -8.34
CA THR A 74 -31.29 13.27 -7.44
C THR A 74 -30.93 14.54 -8.21
N ALA A 75 -31.36 15.68 -7.66
CA ALA A 75 -30.89 17.00 -8.06
C ALA A 75 -30.23 17.70 -6.87
N SER A 76 -29.44 18.72 -7.14
CA SER A 76 -28.71 19.48 -6.13
C SER A 76 -28.94 20.97 -6.32
N ASP A 77 -29.25 21.65 -5.23
CA ASP A 77 -29.22 23.10 -5.13
C ASP A 77 -28.00 23.55 -4.35
N PHE A 78 -27.40 24.65 -4.77
CA PHE A 78 -26.21 25.18 -4.12
C PHE A 78 -26.50 26.51 -3.43
N LYS A 79 -26.22 26.55 -2.13
CA LYS A 79 -26.31 27.78 -1.33
C LYS A 79 -24.93 28.41 -1.18
N ASN A 80 -24.82 29.69 -1.57
CA ASN A 80 -23.62 30.49 -1.32
C ASN A 80 -23.68 31.07 0.10
N GLY A 81 -22.55 31.04 0.80
CA GLY A 81 -22.44 31.52 2.17
C GLY A 81 -21.08 31.17 2.77
N PHE A 82 -20.87 31.53 4.02
CA PHE A 82 -19.69 31.10 4.76
C PHE A 82 -20.04 29.91 5.64
N PHE A 83 -19.34 28.80 5.45
CA PHE A 83 -19.56 27.54 6.15
C PHE A 83 -18.25 27.05 6.77
N GLY A 84 -18.19 27.07 8.11
CA GLY A 84 -17.06 26.53 8.85
C GLY A 84 -17.27 25.07 9.21
N VAL A 85 -16.49 24.17 8.59
CA VAL A 85 -16.56 22.72 8.82
C VAL A 85 -15.36 22.28 9.64
N ARG A 86 -15.62 21.84 10.86
CA ARG A 86 -14.61 21.52 11.87
C ARG A 86 -14.59 20.02 12.15
N ASP A 87 -13.41 19.47 12.31
CA ASP A 87 -13.22 18.12 12.85
C ASP A 87 -12.02 18.08 13.80
N PHE A 88 -12.06 17.17 14.72
CA PHE A 88 -10.97 16.94 15.64
C PHE A 88 -10.90 15.48 16.07
N ASN A 89 -9.71 15.06 16.46
CA ASN A 89 -9.47 13.78 17.09
C ASN A 89 -8.46 13.91 18.22
N PHE A 90 -8.59 13.01 19.18
CA PHE A 90 -7.68 12.85 20.30
C PHE A 90 -7.01 11.48 20.20
N ASN A 91 -5.69 11.45 20.29
CA ASN A 91 -4.91 10.22 20.32
C ASN A 91 -3.97 10.26 21.52
N THR A 92 -3.81 9.14 22.19
CA THR A 92 -2.81 8.98 23.25
C THR A 92 -2.08 7.67 23.05
N ASN A 93 -0.75 7.74 23.00
CA ASN A 93 0.10 6.58 22.89
C ASN A 93 0.92 6.44 24.18
N VAL A 94 0.85 5.26 24.80
CA VAL A 94 1.70 4.90 25.94
C VAL A 94 2.64 3.81 25.50
N SER A 95 3.95 4.06 25.58
CA SER A 95 4.95 3.09 25.15
C SER A 95 6.09 2.99 26.14
N THR A 96 6.72 1.82 26.16
CA THR A 96 7.98 1.60 26.87
C THR A 96 8.92 0.76 26.01
N THR A 97 10.18 0.69 26.40
CA THR A 97 11.16 -0.14 25.72
C THR A 97 11.89 -1.03 26.72
N VAL A 98 11.78 -2.33 26.51
CA VAL A 98 12.47 -3.34 27.30
C VAL A 98 13.53 -4.00 26.44
N THR A 99 14.76 -4.08 26.92
CA THR A 99 15.87 -4.70 26.20
C THR A 99 16.45 -5.84 27.00
N GLY A 100 16.44 -7.03 26.40
CA GLY A 100 17.14 -8.22 26.90
C GLY A 100 18.39 -8.51 26.07
N ILE A 101 19.49 -8.91 26.74
CA ILE A 101 20.71 -9.34 26.07
C ILE A 101 21.04 -10.73 26.54
N TYR A 102 21.12 -11.68 25.64
CA TYR A 102 21.47 -13.07 25.87
C TYR A 102 22.88 -13.32 25.35
N ASN A 103 23.84 -13.59 26.25
CA ASN A 103 25.21 -13.83 25.88
C ASN A 103 25.47 -15.32 25.65
N PHE A 104 26.25 -15.63 24.60
CA PHE A 104 26.60 -17.00 24.23
C PHE A 104 28.13 -17.23 24.29
N LYS A 105 28.56 -18.40 24.76
CA LYS A 105 29.96 -18.82 24.76
C LYS A 105 30.47 -19.30 23.38
N SER A 106 29.64 -19.15 22.32
CA SER A 106 29.99 -19.58 20.97
C SER A 106 31.16 -18.79 20.37
N LYS A 107 31.98 -19.44 19.52
CA LYS A 107 33.09 -18.80 18.82
C LYS A 107 32.63 -17.71 17.83
N ARG A 108 31.44 -17.85 17.23
CA ARG A 108 30.93 -16.92 16.22
C ARG A 108 29.82 -16.01 16.74
N LEU A 109 28.77 -16.56 17.36
CA LEU A 109 27.66 -15.82 17.94
C LEU A 109 28.00 -15.43 19.37
N LYS A 110 28.09 -14.14 19.65
CA LYS A 110 28.46 -13.62 21.00
C LYS A 110 27.27 -13.24 21.84
N ALA A 111 26.27 -12.59 21.23
CA ALA A 111 25.04 -12.21 21.92
C ALA A 111 23.87 -12.09 20.97
N ILE A 112 22.67 -12.27 21.52
CA ILE A 112 21.41 -11.86 20.88
C ILE A 112 20.81 -10.76 21.75
N ARG A 113 20.48 -9.64 21.14
CA ARG A 113 19.74 -8.54 21.75
C ARG A 113 18.29 -8.62 21.28
N HIS A 114 17.37 -8.71 22.23
CA HIS A 114 15.93 -8.62 22.00
C HIS A 114 15.42 -7.30 22.54
N VAL A 115 14.82 -6.49 21.68
CA VAL A 115 14.17 -5.23 22.06
C VAL A 115 12.68 -5.40 21.90
N ILE A 116 11.94 -5.19 22.97
CA ILE A 116 10.47 -5.24 23.01
C ILE A 116 9.97 -3.83 23.23
N LYS A 117 9.09 -3.34 22.35
CA LYS A 117 8.45 -2.04 22.48
C LYS A 117 6.93 -2.22 22.44
N PRO A 118 6.28 -2.48 23.57
CA PRO A 118 4.83 -2.44 23.66
C PRO A 118 4.35 -0.99 23.56
N THR A 119 3.27 -0.79 22.83
CA THR A 119 2.57 0.49 22.67
C THR A 119 1.08 0.25 22.81
N VAL A 120 0.45 0.94 23.73
CA VAL A 120 -0.99 1.02 23.87
C VAL A 120 -1.43 2.37 23.35
N SER A 121 -2.36 2.37 22.39
CA SER A 121 -2.85 3.58 21.75
C SER A 121 -4.36 3.69 21.98
N TYR A 122 -4.82 4.84 22.41
CA TYR A 122 -6.23 5.17 22.47
C TYR A 122 -6.54 6.28 21.49
N THR A 123 -7.57 6.07 20.66
CA THR A 123 -8.01 7.03 19.64
C THR A 123 -9.50 7.33 19.86
N PHE A 124 -9.81 8.61 19.94
CA PHE A 124 -11.17 9.11 20.03
C PHE A 124 -11.41 10.16 18.95
N ARG A 125 -12.52 10.03 18.21
CA ARG A 125 -13.03 11.01 17.25
C ARG A 125 -14.56 11.01 17.34
N PRO A 126 -15.20 12.17 17.56
CA PRO A 126 -16.64 12.28 17.51
C PRO A 126 -17.22 11.85 16.16
N ASP A 127 -18.47 11.49 16.17
CA ASP A 127 -19.25 11.30 14.96
C ASP A 127 -19.69 12.65 14.41
N PHE A 128 -19.05 13.07 13.31
CA PHE A 128 -19.39 14.33 12.65
C PHE A 128 -20.55 14.20 11.66
N SER A 129 -21.13 12.99 11.51
CA SER A 129 -22.35 12.79 10.72
C SER A 129 -23.65 13.06 11.47
N LYS A 130 -23.57 13.37 12.76
CA LYS A 130 -24.74 13.72 13.56
C LYS A 130 -25.30 15.08 13.16
N ASP A 131 -26.62 15.22 13.23
CA ASP A 131 -27.36 16.45 12.87
C ASP A 131 -26.87 17.70 13.60
N SER A 132 -26.37 17.53 14.85
CA SER A 132 -25.82 18.63 15.65
C SER A 132 -24.67 19.39 15.00
N TRP A 133 -23.95 18.75 14.06
CA TRP A 133 -22.85 19.37 13.30
C TRP A 133 -23.31 20.04 12.01
N ASN A 134 -24.46 19.61 11.48
CA ASN A 134 -25.03 20.10 10.21
C ASN A 134 -24.12 19.94 8.99
N TYR A 135 -23.23 18.93 9.00
CA TYR A 135 -22.36 18.63 7.87
C TYR A 135 -22.96 17.61 6.91
N PHE A 136 -23.89 16.83 7.41
CA PHE A 136 -24.63 15.81 6.67
C PHE A 136 -26.12 16.15 6.70
N ASP A 137 -26.80 15.70 5.67
CA ASP A 137 -28.24 15.78 5.54
C ASP A 137 -28.78 14.49 4.94
N THR A 138 -30.08 14.32 4.95
CA THR A 138 -30.77 13.16 4.38
C THR A 138 -31.78 13.60 3.34
N TYR A 139 -31.94 12.82 2.29
CA TYR A 139 -33.09 12.89 1.42
C TYR A 139 -33.75 11.51 1.32
N VAL A 140 -35.06 11.47 1.10
CA VAL A 140 -35.80 10.22 0.93
C VAL A 140 -35.75 9.85 -0.56
N ASN A 141 -35.28 8.65 -0.87
CA ASN A 141 -35.45 8.06 -2.19
C ASN A 141 -36.86 7.45 -2.25
N GLU A 142 -37.79 8.10 -2.93
CA GLU A 142 -39.21 7.69 -2.98
C GLU A 142 -39.42 6.34 -3.67
N ASP A 143 -38.54 5.96 -4.61
CA ASP A 143 -38.64 4.67 -5.29
C ASP A 143 -38.32 3.50 -4.37
N SER A 144 -37.27 3.64 -3.54
CA SER A 144 -36.84 2.61 -2.61
C SER A 144 -37.39 2.78 -1.18
N GLN A 145 -38.08 3.89 -0.91
CA GLN A 145 -38.54 4.29 0.42
C GLN A 145 -37.43 4.27 1.48
N THR A 146 -36.21 4.60 1.05
CA THR A 146 -35.03 4.62 1.92
C THR A 146 -34.52 6.04 2.12
N GLU A 147 -34.09 6.34 3.35
CA GLU A 147 -33.34 7.56 3.63
C GLU A 147 -31.89 7.40 3.19
N VAL A 148 -31.40 8.36 2.42
CA VAL A 148 -30.01 8.41 1.95
C VAL A 148 -29.32 9.60 2.60
N GLN A 149 -28.36 9.32 3.45
CA GLN A 149 -27.52 10.37 4.05
C GLN A 149 -26.42 10.80 3.06
N TYR A 150 -26.21 12.09 2.92
CA TYR A 150 -25.14 12.66 2.12
C TYR A 150 -24.41 13.76 2.86
N ASN A 151 -23.17 14.01 2.46
CA ASN A 151 -22.38 15.12 2.99
C ASN A 151 -22.60 16.37 2.13
N ARG A 152 -23.00 17.46 2.75
CA ARG A 152 -23.30 18.77 2.11
C ARG A 152 -22.10 19.39 1.40
N TYR A 153 -20.87 18.89 1.65
CA TYR A 153 -19.61 19.38 1.09
C TYR A 153 -18.90 18.31 0.25
N ALA A 154 -19.57 17.21 -0.09
CA ALA A 154 -18.95 16.10 -0.84
C ALA A 154 -18.43 16.51 -2.22
N PHE A 155 -19.07 17.49 -2.87
CA PHE A 155 -18.62 18.05 -4.15
C PHE A 155 -17.28 18.78 -4.06
N LEU A 156 -16.84 19.16 -2.83
CA LEU A 156 -15.55 19.80 -2.53
C LEU A 156 -14.47 18.83 -2.05
N ASN A 157 -14.72 17.53 -2.07
CA ASN A 157 -13.78 16.51 -1.57
C ASN A 157 -12.39 16.58 -2.20
N ASN A 158 -12.32 17.04 -3.44
CA ASN A 158 -11.05 17.19 -4.15
C ASN A 158 -10.18 18.34 -3.59
N LEU A 159 -10.74 19.24 -2.79
CA LEU A 159 -9.98 20.32 -2.15
C LEU A 159 -9.35 19.87 -0.82
N TYR A 160 -10.18 19.56 0.18
CA TYR A 160 -9.67 19.35 1.55
C TYR A 160 -10.29 18.13 2.26
N GLY A 161 -11.05 17.30 1.58
CA GLY A 161 -11.78 16.19 2.16
C GLY A 161 -12.94 16.63 3.07
N THR A 162 -13.57 15.68 3.72
CA THR A 162 -14.71 15.91 4.60
C THR A 162 -14.48 15.31 5.98
N PRO A 163 -15.17 15.81 7.04
CA PRO A 163 -15.14 15.20 8.37
C PRO A 163 -15.55 13.73 8.30
N GLY A 164 -14.90 12.91 9.12
CA GLY A 164 -15.18 11.48 9.13
C GLY A 164 -16.54 11.13 9.76
N GLN A 165 -17.27 10.24 9.12
CA GLN A 165 -18.49 9.66 9.66
C GLN A 165 -18.18 8.61 10.74
N GLY A 166 -19.15 8.42 11.63
CA GLY A 166 -19.13 7.44 12.72
C GLY A 166 -18.23 7.85 13.89
N LEU A 167 -18.68 7.52 15.08
CA LEU A 167 -17.88 7.64 16.30
C LEU A 167 -16.67 6.69 16.22
N GLN A 168 -15.49 7.18 16.52
CA GLN A 168 -14.30 6.34 16.67
C GLN A 168 -13.85 6.34 18.14
N ASN A 169 -13.85 5.18 18.76
CA ASN A 169 -13.39 4.98 20.13
C ASN A 169 -12.67 3.63 20.20
N LEU A 170 -11.35 3.67 20.03
CA LEU A 170 -10.53 2.49 19.79
C LEU A 170 -9.34 2.44 20.74
N LEU A 171 -9.19 1.31 21.41
CA LEU A 171 -7.97 0.94 22.11
C LEU A 171 -7.19 -0.05 21.26
N SER A 172 -5.92 0.23 20.99
CA SER A 172 -5.02 -0.63 20.20
C SER A 172 -3.82 -1.04 21.01
N LEU A 173 -3.40 -2.30 20.88
CA LEU A 173 -2.17 -2.82 21.43
C LEU A 173 -1.25 -3.22 20.28
N ASN A 174 -0.05 -2.69 20.27
CA ASN A 174 1.01 -3.06 19.32
C ASN A 174 2.26 -3.44 20.11
N ILE A 175 2.78 -4.65 19.92
CA ILE A 175 4.02 -5.11 20.53
C ILE A 175 5.04 -5.33 19.43
N ARG A 176 5.94 -4.37 19.28
CA ARG A 176 7.05 -4.46 18.32
C ARG A 176 8.25 -5.12 18.97
N ASN A 177 8.81 -6.10 18.29
CA ASN A 177 10.00 -6.82 18.70
C ASN A 177 11.07 -6.73 17.62
N ASN A 178 12.32 -6.55 18.04
CA ASN A 178 13.50 -6.59 17.15
C ASN A 178 14.50 -7.57 17.75
N PHE A 179 15.10 -8.38 16.91
CA PHE A 179 16.16 -9.32 17.30
C PHE A 179 17.42 -9.03 16.50
N ASP A 180 18.47 -8.64 17.20
CA ASP A 180 19.79 -8.41 16.62
C ASP A 180 20.79 -9.43 17.18
N MET A 181 21.66 -9.95 16.34
CA MET A 181 22.76 -10.79 16.78
C MET A 181 24.10 -10.05 16.68
N LYS A 182 24.98 -10.30 17.64
CA LYS A 182 26.35 -9.82 17.65
C LYS A 182 27.26 -10.99 17.29
N ILE A 183 27.93 -10.88 16.15
CA ILE A 183 28.81 -11.92 15.60
C ILE A 183 30.25 -11.41 15.52
N LEU A 184 31.21 -12.33 15.65
CA LEU A 184 32.63 -12.03 15.50
C LEU A 184 32.95 -11.79 14.02
N ASN A 185 33.47 -10.61 13.69
CA ASN A 185 33.98 -10.27 12.35
C ASN A 185 35.48 -10.58 12.29
N ARG A 186 35.86 -11.68 11.63
CA ARG A 186 37.27 -12.09 11.51
C ARG A 186 38.05 -11.33 10.45
N LYS A 187 37.37 -10.54 9.60
CA LYS A 187 38.03 -9.81 8.52
C LYS A 187 38.43 -8.38 8.89
N ASP A 188 37.92 -7.90 10.02
CA ASP A 188 38.17 -6.55 10.48
C ASP A 188 38.86 -6.58 11.83
N THR A 189 40.07 -6.04 11.88
CA THR A 189 40.88 -5.97 13.09
C THR A 189 40.51 -4.78 13.98
N VAL A 190 39.84 -3.77 13.44
CA VAL A 190 39.42 -2.56 14.16
C VAL A 190 38.05 -2.77 14.77
N GLU A 191 37.09 -3.28 14.00
CA GLU A 191 35.76 -3.66 14.49
C GLU A 191 35.62 -5.19 14.55
N SER A 192 36.11 -5.79 15.62
CA SER A 192 36.07 -7.25 15.81
C SER A 192 34.65 -7.82 15.95
N MET A 193 33.62 -6.97 16.12
CA MET A 193 32.24 -7.38 16.35
C MET A 193 31.29 -6.68 15.39
N LYS A 194 30.50 -7.47 14.61
CA LYS A 194 29.47 -6.96 13.71
C LYS A 194 28.07 -7.22 14.29
N LYS A 195 27.22 -6.18 14.26
CA LYS A 195 25.78 -6.29 14.54
C LYS A 195 25.07 -6.71 13.25
N VAL A 196 24.27 -7.78 13.31
CA VAL A 196 23.48 -8.27 12.19
C VAL A 196 22.04 -8.43 12.66
N PRO A 197 21.04 -7.86 11.95
CA PRO A 197 19.65 -8.11 12.29
C PRO A 197 19.31 -9.58 12.02
N LEU A 198 18.62 -10.22 12.96
CA LEU A 198 18.07 -11.56 12.81
C LEU A 198 16.61 -11.47 12.35
N ILE A 199 15.82 -10.65 13.07
CA ILE A 199 14.48 -10.25 12.72
C ILE A 199 14.41 -8.74 12.94
N GLU A 200 14.30 -7.99 11.85
CA GLU A 200 14.29 -6.53 11.93
C GLU A 200 13.01 -6.02 12.58
N GLN A 201 11.90 -6.71 12.33
CA GLN A 201 10.62 -6.35 12.89
C GLN A 201 9.75 -7.60 13.06
N PHE A 202 9.23 -7.79 14.26
CA PHE A 202 8.18 -8.76 14.58
C PHE A 202 7.11 -8.04 15.40
N ASN A 203 5.92 -7.86 14.82
CA ASN A 203 4.83 -7.12 15.45
C ASN A 203 3.66 -8.03 15.74
N LEU A 204 3.05 -7.78 16.89
CA LEU A 204 1.76 -8.31 17.31
C LEU A 204 0.82 -7.13 17.48
N GLN A 205 -0.28 -7.10 16.75
CA GLN A 205 -1.23 -6.00 16.80
C GLN A 205 -2.66 -6.52 16.96
N THR A 206 -3.38 -5.95 17.92
CA THR A 206 -4.80 -6.18 18.14
C THR A 206 -5.45 -4.92 18.72
N GLY A 207 -6.74 -4.93 18.97
CA GLY A 207 -7.42 -3.78 19.53
C GLY A 207 -8.82 -4.13 20.04
N TYR A 208 -9.43 -3.16 20.69
CA TYR A 208 -10.80 -3.23 21.17
C TYR A 208 -11.55 -1.98 20.71
N ASP A 209 -12.65 -2.19 19.99
CA ASP A 209 -13.51 -1.14 19.47
C ASP A 209 -14.70 -0.96 20.38
N PHE A 210 -14.76 0.17 21.10
CA PHE A 210 -15.84 0.48 22.02
C PHE A 210 -17.14 0.87 21.32
N THR A 211 -17.04 1.27 20.04
CA THR A 211 -18.17 1.75 19.25
C THR A 211 -18.92 0.64 18.53
N ALA A 212 -18.29 -0.49 18.33
CA ALA A 212 -18.93 -1.63 17.69
C ALA A 212 -20.00 -2.25 18.60
N ASP A 213 -21.17 -2.54 18.06
CA ASP A 213 -22.25 -3.23 18.79
C ASP A 213 -21.87 -4.69 19.09
N SER A 214 -21.16 -5.32 18.15
CA SER A 214 -20.69 -6.70 18.24
C SER A 214 -19.27 -6.82 17.69
N LEU A 215 -18.60 -7.94 17.94
CA LEU A 215 -17.25 -8.22 17.43
C LEU A 215 -16.21 -7.16 17.84
N LYS A 216 -16.28 -6.70 19.08
CA LYS A 216 -15.49 -5.58 19.63
C LYS A 216 -13.98 -5.82 19.63
N ILE A 217 -13.54 -7.07 19.75
CA ILE A 217 -12.10 -7.43 19.72
C ILE A 217 -11.65 -7.54 18.28
N ARG A 218 -10.64 -6.78 17.90
CA ARG A 218 -10.04 -6.86 16.56
C ARG A 218 -9.20 -8.12 16.41
N PRO A 219 -9.09 -8.70 15.20
CA PRO A 219 -8.21 -9.81 14.94
C PRO A 219 -6.76 -9.51 15.37
N LEU A 220 -6.05 -10.53 15.82
CA LEU A 220 -4.62 -10.43 16.08
C LEU A 220 -3.87 -10.53 14.75
N ALA A 221 -3.26 -9.44 14.34
CA ALA A 221 -2.36 -9.39 13.21
C ALA A 221 -0.92 -9.60 13.69
N ILE A 222 -0.25 -10.60 13.13
CA ILE A 222 1.15 -10.92 13.36
C ILE A 222 1.89 -10.59 12.06
N SER A 223 2.92 -9.75 12.14
CA SER A 223 3.79 -9.49 11.01
C SER A 223 5.25 -9.63 11.39
N ALA A 224 6.04 -10.23 10.52
CA ALA A 224 7.48 -10.36 10.71
C ALA A 224 8.19 -10.05 9.39
N GLN A 225 9.32 -9.35 9.49
CA GLN A 225 10.17 -9.07 8.34
C GLN A 225 11.63 -9.00 8.72
N SER A 226 12.49 -9.37 7.81
CA SER A 226 13.92 -9.21 7.95
C SER A 226 14.64 -9.16 6.61
N SER A 227 15.77 -8.49 6.60
CA SER A 227 16.72 -8.44 5.48
C SER A 227 18.04 -9.03 5.92
N LEU A 228 18.44 -10.12 5.31
CA LEU A 228 19.66 -10.85 5.66
C LEU A 228 20.73 -10.69 4.57
N PHE A 229 22.00 -10.92 4.94
CA PHE A 229 23.13 -10.94 4.00
C PHE A 229 23.26 -9.67 3.15
N ASN A 230 23.22 -8.48 3.76
CA ASN A 230 23.26 -7.19 3.07
C ASN A 230 22.11 -7.02 2.05
N LYS A 231 20.89 -7.39 2.47
CA LYS A 231 19.66 -7.34 1.67
C LYS A 231 19.62 -8.31 0.47
N LEU A 232 20.53 -9.29 0.44
CA LEU A 232 20.48 -10.35 -0.57
C LEU A 232 19.22 -11.20 -0.41
N LEU A 233 18.79 -11.47 0.83
CA LEU A 233 17.56 -12.18 1.17
C LEU A 233 16.68 -11.28 2.01
N THR A 234 15.46 -11.00 1.53
CA THR A 234 14.41 -10.34 2.30
C THR A 234 13.20 -11.27 2.42
N TRP A 235 12.55 -11.25 3.57
CA TRP A 235 11.32 -12.00 3.75
C TRP A 235 10.32 -11.22 4.60
N ASN A 236 9.04 -11.44 4.29
CA ASN A 236 7.90 -10.86 4.99
C ASN A 236 6.89 -11.97 5.28
N LEU A 237 6.44 -12.04 6.52
CA LEU A 237 5.39 -12.96 6.98
C LEU A 237 4.25 -12.13 7.56
N GLY A 238 3.03 -12.44 7.15
CA GLY A 238 1.81 -11.91 7.74
C GLY A 238 0.90 -13.06 8.16
N VAL A 239 0.29 -13.00 9.34
CA VAL A 239 -0.71 -13.96 9.82
C VAL A 239 -1.82 -13.20 10.52
N ASN A 240 -3.07 -13.48 10.17
CA ASN A 240 -4.23 -12.96 10.85
C ASN A 240 -4.97 -14.09 11.58
N LEU A 241 -5.23 -13.84 12.86
CA LEU A 241 -5.92 -14.75 13.75
C LEU A 241 -7.16 -14.06 14.31
N ASP A 242 -8.31 -14.66 14.18
CA ASP A 242 -9.60 -14.09 14.56
C ASP A 242 -10.04 -14.63 15.94
N PRO A 243 -10.44 -13.77 16.89
CA PRO A 243 -10.92 -14.20 18.21
C PRO A 243 -12.34 -14.77 18.20
N TYR A 244 -13.10 -14.63 17.09
CA TYR A 244 -14.50 -14.98 17.03
C TYR A 244 -14.79 -16.30 16.32
N ALA A 245 -15.84 -16.96 16.76
CA ALA A 245 -16.38 -18.15 16.12
C ALA A 245 -17.17 -17.81 14.86
N LEU A 246 -17.45 -18.81 14.05
CA LEU A 246 -18.29 -18.73 12.87
C LEU A 246 -19.57 -19.54 13.10
N ASN A 247 -20.69 -19.06 12.55
CA ASN A 247 -21.93 -19.83 12.48
C ASN A 247 -21.86 -20.87 11.33
N ASN A 248 -22.91 -21.65 11.16
CA ASN A 248 -23.02 -22.65 10.10
C ASN A 248 -22.97 -22.05 8.68
N LYS A 249 -23.30 -20.77 8.54
CA LYS A 249 -23.17 -20.00 7.29
C LYS A 249 -21.81 -19.29 7.17
N ARG A 250 -20.89 -19.54 8.11
CA ARG A 250 -19.54 -18.95 8.21
C ARG A 250 -19.47 -17.43 8.36
N GLN A 251 -20.51 -16.86 8.85
CA GLN A 251 -20.49 -15.48 9.30
C GLN A 251 -19.93 -15.42 10.71
N LYS A 252 -19.17 -14.40 11.03
CA LYS A 252 -18.68 -14.16 12.38
C LYS A 252 -19.85 -13.91 13.32
N ILE A 253 -19.82 -14.56 14.46
CA ILE A 253 -20.80 -14.39 15.54
C ILE A 253 -20.11 -13.78 16.76
N ASP A 254 -20.86 -13.04 17.56
CA ASP A 254 -20.35 -12.40 18.77
C ASP A 254 -20.14 -13.41 19.92
N GLN A 255 -19.43 -14.47 19.59
CA GLN A 255 -19.01 -15.50 20.51
C GLN A 255 -17.51 -15.77 20.31
N THR A 256 -16.73 -15.70 21.38
CA THR A 256 -15.31 -15.95 21.30
C THR A 256 -15.02 -17.40 20.89
N TYR A 257 -13.97 -17.59 20.11
CA TYR A 257 -13.54 -18.91 19.66
C TYR A 257 -13.11 -19.81 20.82
N TRP A 258 -12.70 -19.21 21.95
CA TRP A 258 -12.43 -19.91 23.20
C TRP A 258 -13.68 -20.62 23.77
N ASN A 259 -14.81 -19.93 23.79
CA ASN A 259 -16.04 -20.49 24.32
C ASN A 259 -16.55 -21.67 23.49
N SER A 260 -16.40 -21.55 22.15
CA SER A 260 -16.89 -22.59 21.22
C SER A 260 -15.94 -23.77 21.07
N ASN A 261 -14.63 -23.52 20.97
CA ASN A 261 -13.63 -24.50 20.54
C ASN A 261 -12.51 -24.75 21.55
N LYS A 262 -12.51 -24.04 22.71
CA LYS A 262 -11.43 -24.08 23.72
C LYS A 262 -10.06 -23.68 23.16
N ARG A 263 -10.02 -22.89 22.08
CA ARG A 263 -8.82 -22.32 21.47
C ARG A 263 -8.95 -20.81 21.47
N LEU A 264 -7.84 -20.10 21.76
CA LEU A 264 -7.85 -18.64 21.90
C LEU A 264 -8.23 -17.91 20.61
N LEU A 265 -7.70 -18.36 19.49
CA LEU A 265 -7.81 -17.68 18.21
C LEU A 265 -8.01 -18.70 17.07
N ARG A 266 -8.76 -18.33 16.07
CA ARG A 266 -8.98 -19.07 14.83
C ARG A 266 -8.04 -18.52 13.76
N PHE A 267 -7.37 -19.41 13.04
CA PHE A 267 -6.59 -19.01 11.86
C PHE A 267 -7.54 -18.47 10.77
N ASP A 268 -7.20 -17.33 10.21
CA ASP A 268 -7.94 -16.69 9.12
C ASP A 268 -7.16 -16.72 7.81
N ASN A 269 -6.01 -16.08 7.78
CA ASN A 269 -5.13 -16.09 6.62
C ASN A 269 -3.66 -15.95 7.01
N ALA A 270 -2.77 -16.34 6.10
CA ALA A 270 -1.34 -16.11 6.19
C ALA A 270 -0.76 -15.77 4.81
N SER A 271 0.24 -14.92 4.81
CA SER A 271 1.02 -14.55 3.64
C SER A 271 2.51 -14.67 3.94
N LEU A 272 3.26 -15.22 3.00
CA LEU A 272 4.72 -15.28 3.04
C LEU A 272 5.26 -14.77 1.70
N ALA A 273 6.12 -13.77 1.77
CA ALA A 273 6.90 -13.30 0.62
C ALA A 273 8.38 -13.42 0.94
N VAL A 274 9.13 -14.07 0.06
CA VAL A 274 10.57 -14.21 0.14
C VAL A 274 11.17 -13.69 -1.15
N GLN A 275 12.20 -12.86 -1.06
CA GLN A 275 12.90 -12.32 -2.22
C GLN A 275 14.41 -12.43 -2.04
N MET A 276 15.08 -12.88 -3.08
CA MET A 276 16.53 -12.95 -3.17
C MET A 276 16.99 -12.12 -4.36
N ASN A 277 17.99 -11.24 -4.12
CA ASN A 277 18.51 -10.36 -5.16
C ASN A 277 20.02 -10.57 -5.29
N PHE A 278 20.44 -11.03 -6.46
CA PHE A 278 21.82 -11.22 -6.83
C PHE A 278 22.19 -10.19 -7.88
N LYS A 279 23.38 -9.64 -7.80
CA LYS A 279 23.90 -8.72 -8.81
C LYS A 279 25.40 -8.92 -9.03
N GLY A 280 25.82 -8.74 -10.24
CA GLY A 280 27.24 -8.68 -10.59
C GLY A 280 27.93 -7.49 -9.92
N LYS A 281 29.25 -7.55 -9.81
CA LYS A 281 30.02 -6.38 -9.33
C LYS A 281 29.97 -5.30 -10.39
N ASP A 282 29.74 -4.07 -9.97
CA ASP A 282 29.88 -2.89 -10.81
C ASP A 282 31.33 -2.78 -11.30
N LYS A 283 31.49 -2.51 -12.59
CA LYS A 283 32.82 -2.33 -13.19
C LYS A 283 33.44 -0.95 -12.91
N SER A 284 32.62 0.00 -12.48
CA SER A 284 33.05 1.39 -12.20
C SER A 284 33.75 1.58 -10.84
N GLY A 285 33.71 0.58 -9.96
CA GLY A 285 34.41 0.63 -8.66
C GLY A 285 33.81 1.56 -7.61
N ASP A 286 32.85 2.40 -7.98
CA ASP A 286 32.08 3.24 -7.05
C ASP A 286 30.70 2.64 -6.80
N GLU A 287 30.22 2.73 -5.57
CA GLU A 287 28.81 2.53 -5.28
C GLU A 287 28.02 3.58 -6.07
N SER A 288 27.53 3.21 -7.24
CA SER A 288 26.66 4.08 -8.03
C SER A 288 25.31 4.22 -7.33
N THR A 289 25.29 5.05 -6.30
CA THR A 289 24.11 5.85 -6.03
C THR A 289 23.90 6.66 -7.31
N ILE A 290 22.72 6.57 -7.94
CA ILE A 290 22.33 7.41 -9.07
C ILE A 290 22.35 8.86 -8.57
N ASN A 291 23.53 9.48 -8.63
CA ASN A 291 23.76 10.87 -8.20
C ASN A 291 23.69 11.86 -9.37
N TYR A 292 23.40 11.37 -10.58
CA TYR A 292 23.25 12.18 -11.77
C TYR A 292 21.77 12.48 -12.02
N GLY A 293 21.47 13.75 -12.27
CA GLY A 293 20.13 14.25 -12.58
C GLY A 293 19.49 15.07 -11.47
N THR A 294 18.41 15.75 -11.81
CA THR A 294 17.57 16.50 -10.86
C THR A 294 16.84 15.59 -9.89
N VAL A 295 16.33 16.14 -8.79
CA VAL A 295 15.53 15.37 -7.79
C VAL A 295 14.35 14.66 -8.46
N ASN A 296 13.67 15.34 -9.40
CA ASN A 296 12.52 14.79 -10.12
C ASN A 296 12.90 13.64 -11.06
N GLU A 297 14.07 13.70 -11.69
CA GLU A 297 14.57 12.60 -12.53
C GLU A 297 14.92 11.37 -11.71
N ARG A 298 15.51 11.56 -10.54
CA ARG A 298 15.83 10.45 -9.61
C ARG A 298 14.57 9.78 -9.08
N GLU A 299 13.56 10.56 -8.75
CA GLU A 299 12.26 10.04 -8.31
C GLU A 299 11.52 9.31 -9.45
N TYR A 300 11.59 9.85 -10.68
CA TYR A 300 11.02 9.19 -11.86
C TYR A 300 11.71 7.87 -12.16
N ILE A 301 13.04 7.81 -12.08
CA ILE A 301 13.84 6.58 -12.26
C ILE A 301 13.50 5.56 -11.17
N ALA A 302 13.38 6.00 -9.91
CA ALA A 302 13.03 5.13 -8.79
C ALA A 302 11.63 4.53 -8.92
N ASN A 303 10.68 5.31 -9.46
CA ASN A 303 9.30 4.87 -9.68
C ASN A 303 9.12 4.02 -10.95
N ASN A 304 10.10 4.06 -11.87
CA ASN A 304 10.07 3.29 -13.12
C ASN A 304 11.35 2.47 -13.33
N PRO A 305 11.71 1.56 -12.41
CA PRO A 305 12.98 0.84 -12.45
C PRO A 305 13.12 -0.07 -13.68
N MET A 306 12.01 -0.41 -14.35
CA MET A 306 12.00 -1.20 -15.58
C MET A 306 12.34 -0.39 -16.84
N MET A 307 12.42 0.93 -16.76
CA MET A 307 12.72 1.80 -17.91
C MET A 307 14.16 2.32 -17.92
N PHE A 308 14.87 2.22 -16.79
CA PHE A 308 16.22 2.78 -16.64
C PHE A 308 17.17 1.71 -16.14
N TYR A 309 18.09 1.30 -17.02
CA TYR A 309 19.04 0.25 -16.72
C TYR A 309 20.46 0.80 -16.65
N ASP A 310 21.18 0.36 -15.63
CA ASP A 310 22.59 0.62 -15.51
C ASP A 310 23.40 -0.44 -16.27
N PHE A 311 23.90 -0.09 -17.43
CA PHE A 311 24.74 -0.97 -18.26
C PHE A 311 26.10 -1.29 -17.63
N ASN A 312 26.47 -0.63 -16.53
CA ASN A 312 27.71 -0.93 -15.79
C ASN A 312 27.58 -2.22 -14.97
N ILE A 313 26.37 -2.60 -14.57
CA ILE A 313 26.10 -3.86 -13.87
C ILE A 313 25.97 -4.99 -14.90
N PRO A 314 26.89 -5.97 -14.92
CA PRO A 314 26.91 -6.98 -15.99
C PRO A 314 25.69 -7.92 -15.95
N TRP A 315 25.10 -8.16 -14.78
CA TRP A 315 23.91 -8.98 -14.62
C TRP A 315 23.24 -8.75 -13.28
N SER A 316 21.94 -8.97 -13.24
CA SER A 316 21.18 -9.10 -11.98
C SER A 316 20.17 -10.25 -12.10
N LEU A 317 19.87 -10.86 -10.97
CA LEU A 317 18.89 -11.92 -10.86
C LEU A 317 18.10 -11.70 -9.57
N SER A 318 16.78 -11.56 -9.70
CA SER A 318 15.83 -11.46 -8.61
C SER A 318 14.93 -12.70 -8.62
N MET A 319 14.86 -13.39 -7.51
CA MET A 319 14.01 -14.57 -7.29
C MET A 319 13.02 -14.23 -6.18
N GLY A 320 11.74 -14.39 -6.46
CA GLY A 320 10.67 -14.14 -5.50
C GLY A 320 9.82 -15.38 -5.28
N TYR A 321 9.38 -15.61 -4.07
CA TYR A 321 8.39 -16.62 -3.73
C TYR A 321 7.26 -15.97 -2.95
N ASN A 322 6.01 -16.17 -3.41
CA ASN A 322 4.81 -15.65 -2.78
C ASN A 322 3.83 -16.76 -2.49
N LEU A 323 3.46 -16.88 -1.22
CA LEU A 323 2.47 -17.82 -0.73
C LEU A 323 1.38 -17.07 0.03
N ASN A 324 0.11 -17.25 -0.38
CA ASN A 324 -1.04 -16.75 0.36
C ASN A 324 -1.99 -17.93 0.65
N ILE A 325 -2.35 -18.07 1.90
CA ILE A 325 -3.21 -19.12 2.42
C ILE A 325 -4.39 -18.46 3.14
N THR A 326 -5.60 -18.89 2.85
CA THR A 326 -6.81 -18.45 3.54
C THR A 326 -7.64 -19.64 3.97
N LYS A 327 -8.42 -19.46 5.04
CA LYS A 327 -9.47 -20.41 5.38
C LYS A 327 -10.72 -20.13 4.55
N GLY A 328 -11.25 -21.16 3.93
CA GLY A 328 -12.44 -21.07 3.08
C GLY A 328 -13.25 -22.36 3.10
N ILE A 329 -14.32 -22.36 2.31
CA ILE A 329 -15.17 -23.55 2.11
C ILE A 329 -14.91 -24.12 0.74
N VAL A 330 -14.69 -25.42 0.69
CA VAL A 330 -14.73 -26.18 -0.56
C VAL A 330 -15.71 -27.34 -0.35
N GLY A 331 -16.84 -27.31 -1.07
CA GLY A 331 -17.87 -28.39 -0.98
C GLY A 331 -18.43 -28.62 0.44
N ASN A 332 -18.75 -27.57 1.20
CA ASN A 332 -19.22 -27.61 2.58
C ASN A 332 -18.20 -28.04 3.67
N ILE A 333 -16.94 -28.21 3.31
CA ILE A 333 -15.87 -28.60 4.25
C ILE A 333 -14.94 -27.42 4.52
N ASP A 334 -14.54 -27.27 5.80
CA ASP A 334 -13.48 -26.35 6.21
C ASP A 334 -12.16 -26.72 5.53
N SER A 335 -11.75 -25.91 4.60
CA SER A 335 -10.54 -26.16 3.83
C SER A 335 -9.55 -25.02 3.93
N THR A 336 -8.29 -25.37 3.87
CA THR A 336 -7.24 -24.38 3.68
C THR A 336 -7.07 -24.15 2.18
N ILE A 337 -7.39 -22.95 1.73
CA ILE A 337 -7.29 -22.55 0.32
C ILE A 337 -5.96 -21.85 0.13
N VAL A 338 -5.12 -22.41 -0.72
CA VAL A 338 -3.93 -21.72 -1.22
C VAL A 338 -4.39 -20.84 -2.37
N SER A 339 -4.46 -19.53 -2.13
CA SER A 339 -4.90 -18.55 -3.13
C SER A 339 -3.78 -18.19 -4.10
N THR A 340 -2.55 -18.10 -3.60
CA THR A 340 -1.36 -17.81 -4.41
C THR A 340 -0.23 -18.74 -3.95
N ASN A 341 0.47 -19.34 -4.89
CA ASN A 341 1.68 -20.12 -4.64
C ASN A 341 2.57 -20.01 -5.88
N VAL A 342 3.32 -18.90 -5.96
CA VAL A 342 4.02 -18.50 -7.18
C VAL A 342 5.49 -18.25 -6.88
N LEU A 343 6.35 -18.84 -7.68
CA LEU A 343 7.76 -18.51 -7.80
C LEU A 343 7.93 -17.50 -8.94
N THR A 344 8.58 -16.38 -8.70
CA THR A 344 8.89 -15.37 -9.70
C THR A 344 10.40 -15.30 -9.94
N LEU A 345 10.79 -15.10 -11.17
CA LEU A 345 12.17 -14.94 -11.60
C LEU A 345 12.26 -13.76 -12.53
N SER A 346 13.13 -12.81 -12.24
CA SER A 346 13.41 -11.70 -13.12
C SER A 346 14.90 -11.35 -13.09
N GLY A 347 15.40 -10.84 -14.19
CA GLY A 347 16.79 -10.46 -14.23
C GLY A 347 17.18 -9.84 -15.55
N HIS A 348 18.40 -9.34 -15.57
CA HIS A 348 19.02 -8.83 -16.79
C HIS A 348 20.44 -9.36 -16.93
N ILE A 349 20.88 -9.41 -18.16
CA ILE A 349 22.26 -9.71 -18.53
C ILE A 349 22.71 -8.75 -19.63
N ASN A 350 23.87 -8.13 -19.44
CA ASN A 350 24.53 -7.32 -20.46
C ASN A 350 25.47 -8.21 -21.28
N ILE A 351 25.06 -8.55 -22.50
CA ILE A 351 25.90 -9.34 -23.41
C ILE A 351 27.12 -8.53 -23.84
N THR A 352 26.89 -7.24 -24.08
CA THR A 352 27.95 -6.24 -24.38
C THR A 352 27.57 -4.94 -23.66
N PRO A 353 28.47 -3.96 -23.57
CA PRO A 353 28.14 -2.63 -23.04
C PRO A 353 27.01 -1.91 -23.77
N LYS A 354 26.55 -2.41 -24.90
CA LYS A 354 25.49 -1.81 -25.71
C LYS A 354 24.27 -2.72 -25.90
N TRP A 355 24.33 -3.97 -25.46
CA TRP A 355 23.25 -4.92 -25.59
C TRP A 355 22.86 -5.50 -24.22
N GLN A 356 21.61 -5.36 -23.89
CA GLN A 356 21.04 -5.90 -22.67
C GLN A 356 19.82 -6.78 -22.97
N ILE A 357 19.71 -7.89 -22.27
CA ILE A 357 18.52 -8.73 -22.26
C ILE A 357 17.93 -8.69 -20.84
N ASN A 358 16.66 -8.37 -20.74
CA ASN A 358 15.86 -8.45 -19.55
C ASN A 358 14.83 -9.56 -19.72
N ALA A 359 14.64 -10.37 -18.72
CA ALA A 359 13.61 -11.40 -18.72
C ALA A 359 12.89 -11.42 -17.37
N SER A 360 11.58 -11.61 -17.40
CA SER A 360 10.75 -11.87 -16.23
C SER A 360 9.78 -13.00 -16.52
N THR A 361 9.67 -13.95 -15.59
CA THR A 361 8.76 -15.06 -15.66
C THR A 361 8.33 -15.45 -14.25
N GLY A 362 7.33 -16.32 -14.13
CA GLY A 362 6.97 -16.95 -12.89
C GLY A 362 6.42 -18.36 -13.15
N TYR A 363 6.32 -19.12 -12.08
CA TYR A 363 5.74 -20.46 -12.10
C TYR A 363 4.70 -20.57 -10.98
N ASP A 364 3.47 -20.81 -11.35
CA ASP A 364 2.38 -21.11 -10.43
C ASP A 364 2.47 -22.58 -10.01
N ILE A 365 2.91 -22.81 -8.77
CA ILE A 365 3.11 -24.16 -8.24
C ILE A 365 1.78 -24.89 -8.06
N LYS A 366 0.69 -24.16 -7.78
CA LYS A 366 -0.65 -24.71 -7.60
C LYS A 366 -1.22 -25.22 -8.92
N ASN A 367 -1.17 -24.39 -9.95
CA ASN A 367 -1.71 -24.69 -11.27
C ASN A 367 -0.71 -25.45 -12.15
N LYS A 368 0.56 -25.55 -11.72
CA LYS A 368 1.69 -26.19 -12.44
C LYS A 368 1.91 -25.57 -13.81
N ASP A 369 1.82 -24.25 -13.89
CA ASP A 369 1.88 -23.51 -15.14
C ASP A 369 2.78 -22.26 -15.02
N LEU A 370 3.31 -21.81 -16.16
CA LEU A 370 4.05 -20.58 -16.22
C LEU A 370 3.09 -19.38 -16.05
N THR A 371 3.57 -18.33 -15.43
CA THR A 371 2.87 -17.04 -15.41
C THR A 371 3.29 -16.18 -16.58
N LEU A 372 2.89 -14.91 -16.57
CA LEU A 372 3.27 -13.95 -17.62
C LEU A 372 4.80 -13.93 -17.78
N THR A 373 5.27 -14.25 -19.00
CA THR A 373 6.69 -14.25 -19.35
C THR A 373 6.97 -13.15 -20.36
N ASN A 374 7.81 -12.20 -19.94
CA ASN A 374 8.22 -11.08 -20.77
C ASN A 374 9.73 -11.14 -21.00
N ILE A 375 10.14 -10.87 -22.24
CA ILE A 375 11.53 -10.75 -22.65
C ILE A 375 11.68 -9.39 -23.31
N ARG A 376 12.67 -8.64 -22.88
CA ARG A 376 13.03 -7.36 -23.45
C ARG A 376 14.49 -7.35 -23.85
N VAL A 377 14.76 -7.03 -25.11
CA VAL A 377 16.10 -6.87 -25.65
C VAL A 377 16.31 -5.40 -25.97
N GLU A 378 17.36 -4.82 -25.42
CA GLU A 378 17.68 -3.41 -25.60
C GLU A 378 19.04 -3.23 -26.22
N ARG A 379 19.12 -2.24 -27.10
CA ARG A 379 20.37 -1.80 -27.72
C ARG A 379 20.59 -0.31 -27.54
N ASP A 380 21.71 0.02 -26.96
CA ASP A 380 22.20 1.39 -26.87
C ASP A 380 22.75 1.87 -28.23
N LEU A 381 22.12 2.88 -28.80
CA LEU A 381 22.49 3.53 -30.05
C LEU A 381 23.06 4.94 -29.83
N HIS A 382 23.74 5.15 -28.68
CA HIS A 382 24.34 6.42 -28.26
C HIS A 382 23.28 7.42 -27.73
N CYS A 383 22.57 8.10 -28.61
CA CYS A 383 21.52 9.06 -28.22
C CYS A 383 20.11 8.40 -28.15
N TRP A 384 19.96 7.22 -28.72
CA TRP A 384 18.71 6.47 -28.81
C TRP A 384 18.84 5.13 -28.14
N VAL A 385 17.69 4.58 -27.72
CA VAL A 385 17.55 3.20 -27.27
C VAL A 385 16.55 2.50 -28.18
N LEU A 386 16.98 1.39 -28.78
CA LEU A 386 16.09 0.46 -29.46
C LEU A 386 15.72 -0.63 -28.49
N ALA A 387 14.43 -0.83 -28.24
CA ALA A 387 13.90 -1.86 -27.35
C ALA A 387 12.92 -2.76 -28.12
N PHE A 388 13.15 -4.07 -28.03
CA PHE A 388 12.23 -5.10 -28.47
C PHE A 388 11.62 -5.76 -27.24
N ASN A 389 10.31 -5.66 -27.10
CA ASN A 389 9.53 -6.26 -26.00
C ASN A 389 8.72 -7.42 -26.57
N TRP A 390 8.81 -8.57 -25.92
CA TRP A 390 8.06 -9.77 -26.27
C TRP A 390 7.41 -10.37 -25.06
N THR A 391 6.07 -10.46 -25.08
CA THR A 391 5.30 -11.27 -24.13
C THR A 391 5.23 -12.68 -24.71
N ALA A 392 6.07 -13.57 -24.19
CA ALA A 392 6.22 -14.94 -24.72
C ALA A 392 5.15 -15.91 -24.23
N TYR A 393 4.62 -15.67 -23.02
CA TYR A 393 3.60 -16.53 -22.39
C TYR A 393 2.59 -15.67 -21.61
N PRO A 394 1.27 -16.02 -21.56
CA PRO A 394 0.65 -17.16 -22.21
C PRO A 394 0.50 -16.99 -23.72
N LEU A 395 0.43 -18.11 -24.45
CA LEU A 395 0.35 -18.12 -25.92
C LEU A 395 -0.86 -17.34 -26.46
N THR A 396 -1.96 -17.30 -25.70
CA THR A 396 -3.19 -16.56 -26.05
C THR A 396 -3.04 -15.04 -25.95
N ARG A 397 -1.97 -14.55 -25.31
CA ARG A 397 -1.69 -13.12 -25.09
C ARG A 397 -0.31 -12.72 -25.60
N GLN A 398 0.24 -13.49 -26.52
CA GLN A 398 1.53 -13.14 -27.12
C GLN A 398 1.44 -11.79 -27.83
N THR A 399 2.34 -10.90 -27.47
CA THR A 399 2.48 -9.59 -28.11
C THR A 399 3.94 -9.28 -28.30
N TYR A 400 4.25 -8.53 -29.33
CA TYR A 400 5.57 -7.93 -29.46
C TYR A 400 5.46 -6.45 -29.79
N ALA A 401 6.43 -5.69 -29.33
CA ALA A 401 6.54 -4.28 -29.60
C ALA A 401 8.00 -3.91 -29.87
N ILE A 402 8.20 -3.05 -30.82
CA ILE A 402 9.50 -2.42 -31.10
C ILE A 402 9.37 -0.96 -30.77
N ASP A 403 10.21 -0.48 -29.89
CA ASP A 403 10.23 0.91 -29.44
C ASP A 403 11.62 1.52 -29.73
N LEU A 404 11.64 2.68 -30.36
CA LEU A 404 12.83 3.50 -30.53
C LEU A 404 12.57 4.84 -29.83
N HIS A 405 13.35 5.15 -28.81
CA HIS A 405 13.16 6.39 -28.03
C HIS A 405 14.52 7.06 -27.72
N VAL A 406 14.46 8.36 -27.46
CA VAL A 406 15.63 9.14 -27.06
C VAL A 406 15.95 8.90 -25.60
N LYS A 407 17.24 8.81 -25.25
CA LYS A 407 17.70 8.63 -23.87
C LYS A 407 17.38 9.80 -22.94
N SER A 408 17.25 11.01 -23.48
CA SER A 408 16.98 12.21 -22.69
C SER A 408 15.56 12.18 -22.12
N ALA A 409 15.44 12.36 -20.80
CA ALA A 409 14.15 12.43 -20.11
C ALA A 409 13.27 13.57 -20.63
N ILE A 410 13.85 14.68 -21.07
CA ILE A 410 13.15 15.86 -21.61
C ILE A 410 12.56 15.58 -23.00
N LEU A 411 13.13 14.66 -23.76
CA LEU A 411 12.74 14.35 -25.14
C LEU A 411 12.02 13.00 -25.27
N GLN A 412 11.49 12.44 -24.20
CA GLN A 412 10.85 11.11 -24.20
C GLN A 412 9.58 11.03 -25.05
N GLU A 413 8.98 12.15 -25.40
CA GLU A 413 7.87 12.20 -26.36
C GLU A 413 8.32 11.85 -27.80
N LEU A 414 9.61 11.97 -28.11
CA LEU A 414 10.18 11.52 -29.36
C LEU A 414 10.41 10.01 -29.33
N LYS A 415 9.34 9.27 -29.51
CA LYS A 415 9.34 7.82 -29.59
C LYS A 415 8.60 7.32 -30.84
N LEU A 416 9.21 6.33 -31.49
CA LEU A 416 8.53 5.55 -32.52
C LEU A 416 8.23 4.17 -31.92
N SER A 417 6.97 3.82 -31.77
CA SER A 417 6.58 2.52 -31.27
C SER A 417 5.65 1.80 -32.25
N ARG A 418 5.93 0.51 -32.48
CA ARG A 418 5.07 -0.39 -33.23
C ARG A 418 4.69 -1.56 -32.37
N LYS A 419 3.40 -1.77 -32.16
CA LYS A 419 2.85 -2.85 -31.35
C LYS A 419 1.96 -3.75 -32.18
N GLN A 420 2.02 -5.05 -31.94
CA GLN A 420 1.05 -6.00 -32.47
C GLN A 420 0.11 -6.42 -31.33
N PRO A 421 -1.21 -6.20 -31.48
CA PRO A 421 -2.19 -6.63 -30.48
C PRO A 421 -2.33 -8.16 -30.45
N PRO A 422 -2.79 -8.74 -29.32
CA PRO A 422 -3.07 -10.15 -29.21
C PRO A 422 -4.16 -10.58 -30.21
N GLY A 423 -4.00 -11.73 -30.86
CA GLY A 423 -5.07 -12.40 -31.62
C GLY A 423 -5.22 -12.01 -33.09
N THR A 424 -4.41 -11.16 -33.66
CA THR A 424 -4.35 -11.01 -35.11
C THR A 424 -3.28 -11.96 -35.69
N GLY A 425 -3.63 -13.24 -35.73
CA GLY A 425 -2.91 -14.22 -36.53
C GLY A 425 -3.16 -13.94 -38.02
N SER A 426 -2.50 -12.94 -38.58
CA SER A 426 -2.31 -12.85 -40.00
C SER A 426 -0.85 -13.13 -40.28
N THR A 427 -0.61 -14.30 -40.82
CA THR A 427 0.55 -14.60 -41.66
C THR A 427 0.77 -13.45 -42.63
N VAL A 428 1.83 -12.69 -42.41
CA VAL A 428 2.40 -11.84 -43.44
C VAL A 428 3.90 -12.12 -43.46
N PHE A 429 4.27 -12.88 -44.47
CA PHE A 429 5.61 -12.85 -45.00
C PHE A 429 5.79 -11.58 -45.83
#